data_cc70dc4f373afec7fe13da8a0c1ba781
#
_entry.id   cc70dc4f373afec7fe13da8a0c1ba781
#
_cell.length_a   1.000
_cell.length_b   1.000
_cell.length_c   1.000
_cell.angle_alpha   90.00
_cell.angle_beta   90.00
_cell.angle_gamma   90.00
#
_symmetry.space_group_name_H-M   'P 1'
#
loop_
_entity.id
_entity.type
_entity.pdbx_description
1 polymer ?
#
loop_
_entity_poly.entity_id
_entity_poly.type
_entity_poly.pdbx_seq_one_letter_code
_entity_poly.pdbx_strand_id
1 'polypeptide(L)'
;MKVLIINDTGNSYHWGCYGTSTAIKESLRFRGINEIVTFSCEEGSKIENSPKKSLLVYSKNKLIRRLASHYYSKHLRRKLPDLWDSLLKSDCVIINGEGTINSIHTATRFIFFIMHVAKDILKKKVYLINHSCYPKLGNEKQIYYYKCAYSRCNYVAAREKKSHELITNILGIDATLSFDSLPLLVKKVESEIPESLYKEKYVCLSGAVNYNKENSSFIAGEILKKYKNHKLVYLVGSPSGMNNEEPDVIESLKKFMPELIIHDAKSFTEWLSVIKNSVVLISGRYHYSIAAMCFGTPTVCFSSNTPKLDEINKMFNLPGCVRTHDEFTKALNEIDNLTWQPLSKEMSDLAEYNYNFL
;
A
#
# COMPACT_ATOMS: atom_id res chain seq x y z
N MET A 1 -11.36 -8.37 -23.07
CA MET A 1 -10.84 -9.16 -21.94
C MET A 1 -11.50 -8.63 -20.66
N LYS A 2 -12.07 -9.53 -19.87
CA LYS A 2 -12.68 -9.24 -18.57
C LYS A 2 -11.72 -9.59 -17.44
N VAL A 3 -11.46 -8.65 -16.55
CA VAL A 3 -10.49 -8.79 -15.47
C VAL A 3 -11.19 -8.72 -14.11
N LEU A 4 -10.82 -9.62 -13.21
CA LEU A 4 -11.17 -9.52 -11.80
C LEU A 4 -9.96 -9.05 -11.00
N ILE A 5 -10.10 -7.91 -10.30
CA ILE A 5 -9.08 -7.42 -9.36
C ILE A 5 -9.47 -7.84 -7.95
N ILE A 6 -8.58 -8.56 -7.29
CA ILE A 6 -8.70 -8.94 -5.86
C ILE A 6 -7.86 -7.98 -5.03
N ASN A 7 -8.35 -7.65 -3.85
CA ASN A 7 -7.80 -6.67 -2.91
C ASN A 7 -7.85 -5.23 -3.48
N ASP A 8 -9.02 -4.87 -4.02
CA ASP A 8 -9.30 -3.46 -4.33
C ASP A 8 -9.43 -2.69 -3.01
N THR A 9 -8.60 -1.68 -2.82
CA THR A 9 -8.56 -0.82 -1.64
C THR A 9 -9.11 0.59 -1.92
N GLY A 10 -9.73 0.77 -3.07
CA GLY A 10 -10.18 2.07 -3.56
C GLY A 10 -11.21 2.78 -2.66
N ASN A 11 -11.96 2.04 -1.85
CA ASN A 11 -12.96 2.61 -0.93
C ASN A 11 -12.54 2.52 0.54
N SER A 12 -11.30 2.12 0.83
CA SER A 12 -10.85 1.87 2.19
C SER A 12 -9.79 2.87 2.66
N TYR A 13 -9.57 2.90 3.96
CA TYR A 13 -8.51 3.54 4.74
C TYR A 13 -8.23 5.03 4.46
N HIS A 14 -7.61 5.39 3.34
CA HIS A 14 -7.16 6.75 3.03
C HIS A 14 -7.00 6.98 1.51
N TRP A 15 -6.85 8.23 1.10
CA TRP A 15 -6.73 8.62 -0.31
C TRP A 15 -5.56 7.98 -1.05
N GLY A 16 -4.48 7.61 -0.37
CA GLY A 16 -3.37 6.89 -0.98
C GLY A 16 -3.75 5.49 -1.48
N CYS A 17 -4.54 4.73 -0.72
CA CYS A 17 -5.08 3.44 -1.15
C CYS A 17 -6.05 3.61 -2.32
N TYR A 18 -6.91 4.64 -2.28
CA TYR A 18 -7.76 5.03 -3.41
C TYR A 18 -6.92 5.30 -4.66
N GLY A 19 -5.85 6.11 -4.51
CA GLY A 19 -4.95 6.47 -5.60
C GLY A 19 -4.33 5.25 -6.27
N THR A 20 -3.78 4.34 -5.48
CA THR A 20 -3.17 3.10 -5.97
C THR A 20 -4.17 2.21 -6.71
N SER A 21 -5.33 1.91 -6.11
CA SER A 21 -6.36 1.08 -6.74
C SER A 21 -6.96 1.74 -7.98
N THR A 22 -7.12 3.06 -7.98
CA THR A 22 -7.60 3.80 -9.14
C THR A 22 -6.54 3.81 -10.25
N ALA A 23 -5.26 3.99 -9.92
CA ALA A 23 -4.15 3.90 -10.88
C ALA A 23 -4.14 2.56 -11.61
N ILE A 24 -4.35 1.45 -10.89
CA ILE A 24 -4.41 0.12 -11.50
C ILE A 24 -5.57 0.03 -12.50
N LYS A 25 -6.77 0.46 -12.10
CA LYS A 25 -7.95 0.44 -12.99
C LYS A 25 -7.75 1.31 -14.23
N GLU A 26 -7.23 2.52 -14.08
CA GLU A 26 -6.95 3.44 -15.19
C GLU A 26 -5.85 2.90 -16.12
N SER A 27 -4.79 2.31 -15.57
CA SER A 27 -3.73 1.69 -16.37
C SER A 27 -4.23 0.52 -17.21
N LEU A 28 -5.17 -0.27 -16.68
CA LEU A 28 -5.82 -1.34 -17.44
C LEU A 28 -6.72 -0.79 -18.53
N ARG A 29 -7.52 0.26 -18.25
CA ARG A 29 -8.38 0.93 -19.24
C ARG A 29 -7.56 1.53 -20.38
N PHE A 30 -6.46 2.18 -20.07
CA PHE A 30 -5.53 2.74 -21.06
C PHE A 30 -5.01 1.67 -22.04
N ARG A 31 -4.90 0.41 -21.57
CA ARG A 31 -4.51 -0.76 -22.39
C ARG A 31 -5.68 -1.49 -23.03
N GLY A 32 -6.86 -0.84 -23.07
CA GLY A 32 -8.06 -1.38 -23.74
C GLY A 32 -8.86 -2.40 -22.91
N ILE A 33 -8.58 -2.52 -21.61
CA ILE A 33 -9.33 -3.42 -20.72
C ILE A 33 -10.41 -2.62 -20.00
N ASN A 34 -11.64 -2.68 -20.50
CA ASN A 34 -12.76 -1.90 -19.99
C ASN A 34 -13.68 -2.69 -19.04
N GLU A 35 -13.70 -4.03 -19.14
CA GLU A 35 -14.48 -4.88 -18.26
C GLU A 35 -13.68 -5.26 -17.02
N ILE A 36 -13.75 -4.42 -15.99
CA ILE A 36 -13.04 -4.58 -14.72
C ILE A 36 -14.06 -4.80 -13.61
N VAL A 37 -13.94 -5.92 -12.91
CA VAL A 37 -14.68 -6.22 -11.68
C VAL A 37 -13.70 -6.19 -10.53
N THR A 38 -14.09 -5.63 -9.40
CA THR A 38 -13.23 -5.52 -8.21
C THR A 38 -13.83 -6.24 -7.01
N PHE A 39 -12.97 -6.72 -6.14
CA PHE A 39 -13.36 -7.36 -4.89
C PHE A 39 -12.37 -6.97 -3.78
N SER A 40 -12.87 -6.48 -2.63
CA SER A 40 -12.05 -6.12 -1.48
C SER A 40 -11.77 -7.32 -0.59
N CYS A 41 -10.60 -7.37 0.07
CA CYS A 41 -10.31 -8.41 1.05
C CYS A 41 -11.14 -8.29 2.34
N GLU A 42 -11.71 -7.13 2.61
CA GLU A 42 -12.63 -6.92 3.73
C GLU A 42 -13.91 -7.73 3.54
N GLU A 43 -14.45 -7.75 2.31
CA GLU A 43 -15.59 -8.62 1.98
C GLU A 43 -15.22 -10.11 2.13
N GLY A 44 -13.97 -10.48 1.77
CA GLY A 44 -13.45 -11.83 1.96
C GLY A 44 -13.32 -12.24 3.42
N SER A 45 -13.08 -11.31 4.34
CA SER A 45 -12.99 -11.57 5.77
C SER A 45 -14.34 -11.98 6.39
N LYS A 46 -15.46 -11.66 5.75
CA LYS A 46 -16.82 -12.08 6.13
C LYS A 46 -17.05 -13.60 6.00
N ILE A 47 -16.11 -14.34 5.39
CA ILE A 47 -16.09 -15.81 5.45
C ILE A 47 -15.58 -16.23 6.84
N GLU A 48 -16.42 -16.12 7.86
CA GLU A 48 -16.08 -16.53 9.22
C GLU A 48 -15.53 -17.96 9.28
N ASN A 49 -14.45 -18.13 10.03
CA ASN A 49 -13.80 -19.41 10.37
C ASN A 49 -13.13 -20.21 9.23
N SER A 50 -13.29 -19.85 7.96
CA SER A 50 -12.70 -20.58 6.84
C SER A 50 -11.22 -20.26 6.55
N PRO A 51 -10.73 -19.03 6.69
CA PRO A 51 -9.37 -18.68 6.26
C PRO A 51 -8.25 -19.41 7.00
N LYS A 52 -8.46 -19.75 8.28
CA LYS A 52 -7.39 -20.40 9.08
C LYS A 52 -6.96 -21.76 8.53
N LYS A 53 -7.89 -22.51 7.94
CA LYS A 53 -7.64 -23.85 7.36
C LYS A 53 -7.56 -23.85 5.83
N SER A 54 -7.86 -22.73 5.15
CA SER A 54 -7.83 -22.64 3.69
C SER A 54 -6.46 -22.96 3.09
N LEU A 55 -5.37 -22.71 3.83
CA LEU A 55 -4.02 -23.10 3.40
C LEU A 55 -3.78 -24.61 3.34
N LEU A 56 -4.71 -25.46 3.78
CA LEU A 56 -4.66 -26.91 3.54
C LEU A 56 -4.73 -27.27 2.05
N VAL A 57 -5.20 -26.35 1.19
CA VAL A 57 -5.09 -26.50 -0.28
C VAL A 57 -3.65 -26.57 -0.78
N TYR A 58 -2.69 -26.20 0.07
CA TYR A 58 -1.25 -26.32 -0.18
C TYR A 58 -0.59 -27.48 0.60
N SER A 59 -1.38 -28.37 1.23
CA SER A 59 -0.83 -29.51 1.94
C SER A 59 0.08 -30.37 1.06
N LYS A 60 1.20 -30.84 1.63
CA LYS A 60 2.08 -31.82 0.98
C LYS A 60 1.35 -33.16 0.75
N ASN A 61 0.41 -33.51 1.64
CA ASN A 61 -0.45 -34.68 1.47
C ASN A 61 -1.48 -34.43 0.36
N LYS A 62 -1.42 -35.21 -0.71
CA LYS A 62 -2.27 -35.11 -1.90
C LYS A 62 -3.76 -35.25 -1.60
N LEU A 63 -4.12 -36.19 -0.68
CA LEU A 63 -5.51 -36.42 -0.30
C LEU A 63 -6.08 -35.23 0.47
N ILE A 64 -5.35 -34.77 1.49
CA ILE A 64 -5.75 -33.56 2.28
C ILE A 64 -5.93 -32.38 1.36
N ARG A 65 -4.98 -32.13 0.44
CA ARG A 65 -5.04 -31.04 -0.53
C ARG A 65 -6.31 -31.13 -1.39
N ARG A 66 -6.63 -32.31 -1.92
CA ARG A 66 -7.82 -32.53 -2.76
C ARG A 66 -9.12 -32.29 -1.98
N LEU A 67 -9.23 -32.85 -0.79
CA LEU A 67 -10.39 -32.66 0.08
C LEU A 67 -10.58 -31.21 0.50
N ALA A 68 -9.51 -30.55 0.91
CA ALA A 68 -9.52 -29.13 1.26
C ALA A 68 -9.93 -28.27 0.06
N SER A 69 -9.37 -28.52 -1.11
CA SER A 69 -9.70 -27.82 -2.33
C SER A 69 -11.20 -27.91 -2.65
N HIS A 70 -11.76 -29.11 -2.63
CA HIS A 70 -13.20 -29.32 -2.86
C HIS A 70 -14.07 -28.61 -1.79
N TYR A 71 -13.77 -28.85 -0.51
CA TYR A 71 -14.54 -28.28 0.59
C TYR A 71 -14.56 -26.75 0.59
N TYR A 72 -13.38 -26.13 0.49
CA TYR A 72 -13.28 -24.65 0.56
C TYR A 72 -13.81 -23.98 -0.71
N SER A 73 -13.71 -24.59 -1.87
CA SER A 73 -14.32 -24.04 -3.09
C SER A 73 -15.84 -24.08 -3.04
N LYS A 74 -16.42 -25.18 -2.54
CA LYS A 74 -17.87 -25.24 -2.29
C LYS A 74 -18.31 -24.22 -1.25
N HIS A 75 -17.50 -23.98 -0.21
CA HIS A 75 -17.78 -22.99 0.81
C HIS A 75 -17.70 -21.55 0.22
N LEU A 76 -16.67 -21.23 -0.57
CA LEU A 76 -16.54 -19.96 -1.26
C LEU A 76 -17.77 -19.68 -2.13
N ARG A 77 -18.15 -20.63 -2.99
CA ARG A 77 -19.33 -20.52 -3.86
C ARG A 77 -20.61 -20.22 -3.09
N ARG A 78 -20.78 -20.81 -1.90
CA ARG A 78 -21.98 -20.62 -1.06
C ARG A 78 -21.98 -19.30 -0.32
N LYS A 79 -20.82 -18.85 0.17
CA LYS A 79 -20.69 -17.67 1.04
C LYS A 79 -20.46 -16.38 0.29
N LEU A 80 -19.80 -16.44 -0.87
CA LEU A 80 -19.50 -15.33 -1.75
C LEU A 80 -19.85 -15.71 -3.22
N PRO A 81 -21.14 -15.90 -3.52
CA PRO A 81 -21.59 -16.30 -4.86
C PRO A 81 -21.16 -15.29 -5.93
N ASP A 82 -21.21 -13.98 -5.65
CA ASP A 82 -20.84 -12.93 -6.59
C ASP A 82 -19.34 -12.97 -6.94
N LEU A 83 -18.49 -13.25 -5.95
CA LEU A 83 -17.06 -13.47 -6.21
C LEU A 83 -16.83 -14.72 -7.03
N TRP A 84 -17.52 -15.83 -6.70
CA TRP A 84 -17.42 -17.06 -7.46
C TRP A 84 -17.83 -16.87 -8.93
N ASP A 85 -18.93 -16.17 -9.17
CA ASP A 85 -19.41 -15.83 -10.51
C ASP A 85 -18.44 -14.90 -11.26
N SER A 86 -17.85 -13.94 -10.55
CA SER A 86 -16.83 -13.05 -11.11
C SER A 86 -15.57 -13.83 -11.51
N LEU A 87 -15.13 -14.78 -10.67
CA LEU A 87 -14.02 -15.69 -10.98
C LEU A 87 -14.31 -16.55 -12.23
N LEU A 88 -15.53 -17.06 -12.36
CA LEU A 88 -15.93 -17.86 -13.54
C LEU A 88 -15.93 -17.02 -14.82
N LYS A 89 -16.49 -15.82 -14.77
CA LYS A 89 -16.73 -14.94 -15.93
C LYS A 89 -15.51 -14.15 -16.38
N SER A 90 -14.48 -14.00 -15.53
CA SER A 90 -13.26 -13.27 -15.88
C SER A 90 -12.28 -14.12 -16.68
N ASP A 91 -11.53 -13.49 -17.58
CA ASP A 91 -10.47 -14.13 -18.37
C ASP A 91 -9.20 -14.33 -17.53
N CYS A 92 -8.93 -13.43 -16.60
CA CYS A 92 -7.81 -13.50 -15.68
C CYS A 92 -8.12 -12.81 -14.33
N VAL A 93 -7.25 -13.09 -13.36
CA VAL A 93 -7.32 -12.51 -12.01
C VAL A 93 -6.05 -11.72 -11.74
N ILE A 94 -6.21 -10.45 -11.37
CA ILE A 94 -5.13 -9.58 -10.91
C ILE A 94 -5.24 -9.47 -9.38
N ILE A 95 -4.16 -9.69 -8.69
CA ILE A 95 -4.03 -9.46 -7.25
C ILE A 95 -3.30 -8.15 -7.04
N ASN A 96 -4.00 -7.14 -6.49
CA ASN A 96 -3.35 -5.94 -5.97
C ASN A 96 -2.74 -6.25 -4.61
N GLY A 97 -1.45 -6.56 -4.57
CA GLY A 97 -0.82 -7.06 -3.34
C GLY A 97 -0.63 -6.01 -2.27
N GLU A 98 -0.32 -4.78 -2.65
CA GLU A 98 0.04 -3.69 -1.74
C GLU A 98 0.93 -4.14 -0.57
N GLY A 99 0.65 -3.67 0.65
CA GLY A 99 1.26 -4.15 1.89
C GLY A 99 0.49 -5.30 2.56
N THR A 100 -0.54 -5.84 1.91
CA THR A 100 -1.44 -6.84 2.52
C THR A 100 -0.75 -8.20 2.72
N ILE A 101 0.19 -8.58 1.84
CA ILE A 101 0.85 -9.90 1.90
C ILE A 101 2.17 -9.81 2.69
N ASN A 102 2.18 -9.17 3.84
CA ASN A 102 3.37 -9.00 4.68
C ASN A 102 3.54 -10.09 5.77
N SER A 103 2.50 -10.88 6.02
CA SER A 103 2.50 -12.00 6.97
C SER A 103 1.30 -12.91 6.71
N ILE A 104 1.25 -14.11 7.32
CA ILE A 104 0.12 -15.03 7.17
C ILE A 104 -1.04 -14.64 8.11
N HIS A 105 -1.78 -13.62 7.78
CA HIS A 105 -3.04 -13.24 8.44
C HIS A 105 -4.27 -13.56 7.57
N THR A 106 -5.46 -13.16 7.99
CA THR A 106 -6.73 -13.53 7.34
C THR A 106 -6.79 -13.13 5.88
N ALA A 107 -6.47 -11.87 5.55
CA ALA A 107 -6.50 -11.39 4.17
C ALA A 107 -5.45 -12.11 3.29
N THR A 108 -4.23 -12.32 3.78
CA THR A 108 -3.19 -13.08 3.07
C THR A 108 -3.63 -14.50 2.77
N ARG A 109 -4.25 -15.19 3.75
CA ARG A 109 -4.77 -16.56 3.55
C ARG A 109 -5.87 -16.60 2.50
N PHE A 110 -6.75 -15.59 2.52
CA PHE A 110 -7.80 -15.44 1.53
C PHE A 110 -7.21 -15.24 0.13
N ILE A 111 -6.27 -14.32 -0.05
CA ILE A 111 -5.58 -14.07 -1.30
C ILE A 111 -4.91 -15.35 -1.82
N PHE A 112 -4.15 -16.04 -1.00
CA PHE A 112 -3.50 -17.31 -1.38
C PHE A 112 -4.54 -18.36 -1.80
N PHE A 113 -5.65 -18.45 -1.08
CA PHE A 113 -6.73 -19.36 -1.45
C PHE A 113 -7.35 -18.99 -2.82
N ILE A 114 -7.57 -17.70 -3.09
CA ILE A 114 -8.07 -17.24 -4.39
C ILE A 114 -7.07 -17.55 -5.52
N MET A 115 -5.76 -17.39 -5.30
CA MET A 115 -4.74 -17.80 -6.27
C MET A 115 -4.86 -19.29 -6.61
N HIS A 116 -5.10 -20.14 -5.60
CA HIS A 116 -5.34 -21.58 -5.81
C HIS A 116 -6.63 -21.82 -6.60
N VAL A 117 -7.75 -21.20 -6.24
CA VAL A 117 -9.03 -21.36 -6.93
C VAL A 117 -8.89 -20.92 -8.38
N ALA A 118 -8.35 -19.74 -8.64
CA ALA A 118 -8.19 -19.19 -9.98
C ALA A 118 -7.30 -20.10 -10.85
N LYS A 119 -6.10 -20.45 -10.35
CA LYS A 119 -5.12 -21.21 -11.14
C LYS A 119 -5.40 -22.69 -11.22
N ASP A 120 -5.61 -23.35 -10.07
CA ASP A 120 -5.64 -24.82 -10.00
C ASP A 120 -7.04 -25.37 -10.35
N ILE A 121 -8.11 -24.64 -10.00
CA ILE A 121 -9.50 -25.10 -10.24
C ILE A 121 -10.07 -24.54 -11.52
N LEU A 122 -10.02 -23.21 -11.70
CA LEU A 122 -10.66 -22.53 -12.80
C LEU A 122 -9.74 -22.33 -14.02
N LYS A 123 -8.44 -22.68 -13.90
CA LYS A 123 -7.44 -22.60 -14.97
C LYS A 123 -7.24 -21.19 -15.54
N LYS A 124 -7.49 -20.17 -14.72
CA LYS A 124 -7.30 -18.76 -15.10
C LYS A 124 -5.84 -18.37 -14.98
N LYS A 125 -5.43 -17.34 -15.73
CA LYS A 125 -4.17 -16.64 -15.49
C LYS A 125 -4.28 -15.80 -14.22
N VAL A 126 -3.22 -15.78 -13.41
CA VAL A 126 -3.13 -15.02 -12.16
C VAL A 126 -1.92 -14.11 -12.23
N TYR A 127 -2.10 -12.84 -11.93
CA TYR A 127 -1.06 -11.83 -11.93
C TYR A 127 -1.03 -11.16 -10.57
N LEU A 128 0.14 -11.14 -9.93
CA LEU A 128 0.37 -10.47 -8.63
C LEU A 128 1.19 -9.22 -8.88
N ILE A 129 0.60 -8.07 -8.65
CA ILE A 129 1.20 -6.76 -8.95
C ILE A 129 1.16 -5.82 -7.76
N ASN A 130 1.90 -4.72 -7.85
CA ASN A 130 1.87 -3.63 -6.87
C ASN A 130 2.08 -4.12 -5.43
N HIS A 131 3.15 -4.88 -5.19
CA HIS A 131 3.20 -5.82 -4.09
C HIS A 131 4.50 -5.72 -3.27
N SER A 132 4.34 -5.70 -1.94
CA SER A 132 5.42 -5.88 -0.95
C SER A 132 5.38 -7.28 -0.37
N CYS A 133 6.55 -7.96 -0.32
CA CYS A 133 6.68 -9.33 0.16
C CYS A 133 7.66 -9.41 1.32
N TYR A 134 7.17 -9.66 2.53
CA TYR A 134 7.99 -9.78 3.74
C TYR A 134 7.65 -11.05 4.54
N PRO A 135 7.90 -12.26 4.00
CA PRO A 135 7.72 -13.49 4.76
C PRO A 135 8.68 -13.50 5.96
N LYS A 136 8.23 -14.02 7.09
CA LYS A 136 9.08 -14.14 8.28
C LYS A 136 10.21 -15.15 7.99
N LEU A 137 11.42 -14.64 7.83
CA LEU A 137 12.61 -15.48 7.64
C LEU A 137 12.82 -16.39 8.85
N GLY A 138 13.28 -17.62 8.61
CA GLY A 138 13.39 -18.67 9.65
C GLY A 138 12.08 -19.42 9.93
N ASN A 139 10.94 -18.99 9.39
CA ASN A 139 9.68 -19.73 9.45
C ASN A 139 9.46 -20.51 8.14
N GLU A 140 10.03 -21.72 8.08
CA GLU A 140 9.96 -22.58 6.88
C GLU A 140 8.53 -22.86 6.40
N LYS A 141 7.58 -23.02 7.36
CA LYS A 141 6.16 -23.24 7.03
C LYS A 141 5.55 -22.03 6.33
N GLN A 142 5.88 -20.82 6.79
CA GLN A 142 5.42 -19.58 6.16
C GLN A 142 6.02 -19.47 4.76
N ILE A 143 7.34 -19.62 4.62
CA ILE A 143 8.04 -19.58 3.33
C ILE A 143 7.45 -20.61 2.36
N TYR A 144 7.15 -21.81 2.83
CA TYR A 144 6.50 -22.84 2.01
C TYR A 144 5.13 -22.38 1.46
N TYR A 145 4.29 -21.75 2.27
CA TYR A 145 2.99 -21.26 1.79
C TYR A 145 3.13 -20.13 0.78
N TYR A 146 4.06 -19.19 1.00
CA TYR A 146 4.38 -18.14 0.03
C TYR A 146 4.84 -18.76 -1.30
N LYS A 147 5.82 -19.66 -1.25
CA LYS A 147 6.30 -20.37 -2.44
C LYS A 147 5.17 -21.08 -3.19
N CYS A 148 4.30 -21.80 -2.48
CA CYS A 148 3.18 -22.48 -3.07
C CYS A 148 2.16 -21.55 -3.72
N ALA A 149 1.88 -20.39 -3.11
CA ALA A 149 0.94 -19.41 -3.65
C ALA A 149 1.52 -18.70 -4.88
N TYR A 150 2.74 -18.21 -4.78
CA TYR A 150 3.40 -17.44 -5.84
C TYR A 150 3.72 -18.28 -7.08
N SER A 151 4.00 -19.58 -6.92
CA SER A 151 4.18 -20.48 -8.07
C SER A 151 2.90 -20.66 -8.94
N ARG A 152 1.77 -20.14 -8.50
CA ARG A 152 0.51 -20.12 -9.25
C ARG A 152 0.32 -18.85 -10.06
N CYS A 153 1.14 -17.84 -9.80
CA CYS A 153 1.10 -16.62 -10.58
C CYS A 153 1.78 -16.81 -11.93
N ASN A 154 1.20 -16.26 -12.97
CA ASN A 154 1.78 -16.18 -14.31
C ASN A 154 2.75 -15.00 -14.43
N TYR A 155 2.61 -14.03 -13.52
CA TYR A 155 3.46 -12.87 -13.41
C TYR A 155 3.46 -12.37 -11.98
N VAL A 156 4.61 -11.91 -11.50
CA VAL A 156 4.78 -11.32 -10.18
C VAL A 156 5.61 -10.04 -10.33
N ALA A 157 5.06 -8.92 -9.83
CA ALA A 157 5.78 -7.65 -9.79
C ALA A 157 5.89 -7.15 -8.34
N ALA A 158 7.11 -6.91 -7.89
CA ALA A 158 7.42 -6.39 -6.56
C ALA A 158 7.72 -4.89 -6.64
N ARG A 159 7.14 -4.10 -5.73
CA ARG A 159 7.22 -2.63 -5.77
C ARG A 159 8.43 -2.03 -5.04
N GLU A 160 9.29 -2.85 -4.44
CA GLU A 160 10.58 -2.43 -3.89
C GLU A 160 11.63 -3.55 -3.98
N LYS A 161 12.90 -3.15 -4.00
CA LYS A 161 14.05 -4.02 -4.23
C LYS A 161 14.12 -5.18 -3.24
N LYS A 162 13.88 -4.93 -1.96
CA LYS A 162 13.92 -5.97 -0.93
C LYS A 162 12.86 -7.05 -1.14
N SER A 163 11.64 -6.68 -1.52
CA SER A 163 10.59 -7.65 -1.85
C SER A 163 10.96 -8.46 -3.09
N HIS A 164 11.49 -7.83 -4.12
CA HIS A 164 11.99 -8.52 -5.31
C HIS A 164 13.06 -9.56 -4.94
N GLU A 165 14.08 -9.19 -4.14
CA GLU A 165 15.13 -10.10 -3.67
C GLU A 165 14.56 -11.27 -2.85
N LEU A 166 13.59 -11.02 -1.97
CA LEU A 166 12.95 -12.09 -1.18
C LEU A 166 12.16 -13.05 -2.06
N ILE A 167 11.46 -12.56 -3.07
CA ILE A 167 10.70 -13.40 -4.01
C ILE A 167 11.66 -14.23 -4.85
N THR A 168 12.69 -13.64 -5.41
CA THR A 168 13.62 -14.33 -6.31
C THR A 168 14.54 -15.28 -5.56
N ASN A 169 15.21 -14.82 -4.51
CA ASN A 169 16.28 -15.58 -3.85
C ASN A 169 15.74 -16.55 -2.79
N ILE A 170 14.68 -16.19 -2.06
CA ILE A 170 14.14 -17.04 -0.97
C ILE A 170 12.99 -17.91 -1.45
N LEU A 171 12.06 -17.35 -2.21
CA LEU A 171 10.94 -18.14 -2.74
C LEU A 171 11.32 -18.91 -4.01
N GLY A 172 12.36 -18.48 -4.74
CA GLY A 172 12.79 -19.07 -6.01
C GLY A 172 11.74 -18.87 -7.11
N ILE A 173 11.07 -17.72 -7.10
CA ILE A 173 10.03 -17.33 -8.07
C ILE A 173 10.56 -16.17 -8.91
N ASP A 174 10.41 -16.27 -10.21
CA ASP A 174 10.73 -15.16 -11.11
C ASP A 174 9.79 -13.98 -10.85
N ALA A 175 10.36 -12.79 -10.73
CA ALA A 175 9.63 -11.56 -10.43
C ALA A 175 10.26 -10.36 -11.13
N THR A 176 9.43 -9.39 -11.46
CA THR A 176 9.85 -8.10 -12.02
C THR A 176 9.94 -7.07 -10.89
N LEU A 177 11.03 -6.31 -10.84
CA LEU A 177 11.09 -5.12 -10.00
C LEU A 177 10.25 -4.03 -10.65
N SER A 178 9.31 -3.50 -9.90
CA SER A 178 8.41 -2.42 -10.29
C SER A 178 8.36 -1.34 -9.21
N PHE A 179 7.32 -0.54 -9.21
CA PHE A 179 7.03 0.42 -8.14
C PHE A 179 5.54 0.44 -7.82
N ASP A 180 5.15 1.16 -6.75
CA ASP A 180 3.75 1.41 -6.44
C ASP A 180 3.03 2.10 -7.59
N SER A 181 1.76 1.76 -7.83
CA SER A 181 0.99 2.32 -8.94
C SER A 181 0.52 3.77 -8.70
N LEU A 182 0.59 4.28 -7.46
CA LEU A 182 0.13 5.63 -7.11
C LEU A 182 0.68 6.75 -8.02
N PRO A 183 1.99 6.79 -8.36
CA PRO A 183 2.55 7.83 -9.22
C PRO A 183 1.89 7.96 -10.59
N LEU A 184 1.36 6.87 -11.14
CA LEU A 184 0.64 6.89 -12.42
C LEU A 184 -0.63 7.74 -12.34
N LEU A 185 -1.38 7.66 -11.24
CA LEU A 185 -2.55 8.50 -11.04
C LEU A 185 -2.15 9.93 -10.69
N VAL A 186 -1.14 10.13 -9.85
CA VAL A 186 -0.63 11.47 -9.50
C VAL A 186 -0.27 12.23 -10.79
N LYS A 187 0.50 11.62 -11.68
CA LYS A 187 0.87 12.19 -12.98
C LYS A 187 -0.35 12.52 -13.85
N LYS A 188 -1.35 11.64 -13.85
CA LYS A 188 -2.59 11.83 -14.64
C LYS A 188 -3.40 13.03 -14.18
N VAL A 189 -3.53 13.24 -12.85
CA VAL A 189 -4.36 14.30 -12.27
C VAL A 189 -3.56 15.56 -11.91
N GLU A 190 -2.29 15.66 -12.28
CA GLU A 190 -1.40 16.73 -11.85
C GLU A 190 -1.95 18.13 -12.17
N SER A 191 -2.56 18.29 -13.34
CA SER A 191 -3.19 19.56 -13.76
C SER A 191 -4.51 19.87 -13.03
N GLU A 192 -5.09 18.90 -12.34
CA GLU A 192 -6.34 19.06 -11.59
C GLU A 192 -6.08 19.36 -10.10
N ILE A 193 -4.82 19.30 -9.66
CA ILE A 193 -4.46 19.52 -8.26
C ILE A 193 -4.63 21.02 -7.95
N PRO A 194 -5.48 21.38 -6.96
CA PRO A 194 -5.67 22.76 -6.58
C PRO A 194 -4.35 23.42 -6.14
N GLU A 195 -4.27 24.74 -6.30
CA GLU A 195 -3.26 25.55 -5.63
C GLU A 195 -3.38 25.40 -4.11
N SER A 196 -2.41 25.97 -3.38
CA SER A 196 -2.40 25.87 -1.93
C SER A 196 -3.72 26.32 -1.29
N LEU A 197 -4.29 25.46 -0.46
CA LEU A 197 -5.51 25.77 0.33
C LEU A 197 -5.22 26.72 1.50
N TYR A 198 -3.96 26.91 1.83
CA TYR A 198 -3.48 27.78 2.90
C TYR A 198 -2.66 28.92 2.32
N LYS A 199 -2.95 30.15 2.76
CA LYS A 199 -2.18 31.34 2.35
C LYS A 199 -0.79 31.37 2.99
N GLU A 200 -0.69 30.89 4.22
CA GLU A 200 0.56 30.82 4.96
C GLU A 200 1.28 29.50 4.72
N LYS A 201 2.60 29.55 4.84
CA LYS A 201 3.43 28.34 4.85
C LYS A 201 3.02 27.39 5.96
N TYR A 202 3.04 26.09 5.70
CA TYR A 202 2.62 25.08 6.68
C TYR A 202 3.45 23.80 6.61
N VAL A 203 3.54 23.13 7.74
CA VAL A 203 4.07 21.79 7.91
C VAL A 203 2.93 20.81 7.82
N CYS A 204 3.04 19.80 6.95
CA CYS A 204 2.07 18.71 6.86
C CYS A 204 2.49 17.53 7.75
N LEU A 205 1.62 17.10 8.61
CA LEU A 205 1.78 15.94 9.48
C LEU A 205 0.83 14.84 9.06
N SER A 206 1.22 13.59 9.22
CA SER A 206 0.31 12.45 9.16
C SER A 206 0.75 11.34 10.11
N GLY A 207 -0.05 10.29 10.25
CA GLY A 207 0.24 9.17 11.14
C GLY A 207 1.46 8.34 10.75
N ALA A 208 1.84 7.47 11.65
CA ALA A 208 2.87 6.46 11.45
C ALA A 208 2.50 5.19 12.22
N VAL A 209 2.75 4.01 11.61
CA VAL A 209 2.44 2.72 12.25
C VAL A 209 3.16 2.55 13.58
N ASN A 210 4.40 3.04 13.66
CA ASN A 210 5.23 2.97 14.88
C ASN A 210 5.22 4.27 15.68
N TYR A 211 4.25 5.18 15.41
CA TYR A 211 4.13 6.39 16.20
C TYR A 211 3.64 6.03 17.60
N ASN A 212 4.46 6.33 18.61
CA ASN A 212 4.05 6.20 19.99
C ASN A 212 3.60 7.56 20.51
N LYS A 213 2.39 7.63 21.09
CA LYS A 213 1.85 8.84 21.71
C LYS A 213 2.78 9.43 22.81
N GLU A 214 3.61 8.60 23.44
CA GLU A 214 4.62 9.04 24.41
C GLU A 214 5.68 9.95 23.78
N ASN A 215 5.92 9.84 22.48
CA ASN A 215 6.84 10.69 21.74
C ASN A 215 6.23 12.02 21.30
N SER A 216 4.92 12.23 21.50
CA SER A 216 4.20 13.41 20.99
C SER A 216 4.75 14.72 21.49
N SER A 217 5.15 14.81 22.78
CA SER A 217 5.72 16.03 23.36
C SER A 217 7.06 16.40 22.73
N PHE A 218 7.93 15.40 22.54
CA PHE A 218 9.24 15.61 21.93
C PHE A 218 9.10 16.05 20.47
N ILE A 219 8.30 15.30 19.69
CA ILE A 219 8.07 15.59 18.27
C ILE A 219 7.45 16.98 18.09
N ALA A 220 6.44 17.31 18.90
CA ALA A 220 5.83 18.64 18.90
C ALA A 220 6.84 19.75 19.25
N GLY A 221 7.66 19.52 20.26
CA GLY A 221 8.69 20.49 20.68
C GLY A 221 9.70 20.79 19.59
N GLU A 222 10.23 19.78 18.89
CA GLU A 222 11.19 19.96 17.80
C GLU A 222 10.54 20.65 16.58
N ILE A 223 9.30 20.29 16.25
CA ILE A 223 8.56 20.94 15.16
C ILE A 223 8.31 22.42 15.48
N LEU A 224 7.78 22.74 16.67
CA LEU A 224 7.51 24.11 17.09
C LEU A 224 8.77 24.96 17.16
N LYS A 225 9.90 24.39 17.58
CA LYS A 225 11.19 25.05 17.61
C LYS A 225 11.66 25.47 16.23
N LYS A 226 11.55 24.56 15.23
CA LYS A 226 12.03 24.81 13.85
C LYS A 226 11.04 25.66 13.05
N TYR A 227 9.75 25.39 13.16
CA TYR A 227 8.70 25.95 12.29
C TYR A 227 7.78 26.95 13.01
N LYS A 228 8.36 27.82 13.86
CA LYS A 228 7.64 28.80 14.72
C LYS A 228 6.59 29.64 13.99
N ASN A 229 6.83 29.98 12.72
CA ASN A 229 5.99 30.87 11.93
C ASN A 229 5.17 30.12 10.87
N HIS A 230 5.04 28.80 11.00
CA HIS A 230 4.30 27.98 10.05
C HIS A 230 3.03 27.46 10.69
N LYS A 231 1.96 27.33 9.90
CA LYS A 231 0.81 26.55 10.33
C LYS A 231 1.18 25.07 10.43
N LEU A 232 0.53 24.37 11.34
CA LEU A 232 0.69 22.94 11.51
C LEU A 232 -0.60 22.27 11.06
N VAL A 233 -0.52 21.38 10.07
CA VAL A 233 -1.68 20.72 9.46
C VAL A 233 -1.51 19.21 9.58
N TYR A 234 -2.41 18.54 10.27
CA TYR A 234 -2.48 17.08 10.31
C TYR A 234 -3.48 16.63 9.24
N LEU A 235 -2.96 15.94 8.24
CA LEU A 235 -3.74 15.53 7.07
C LEU A 235 -4.34 14.14 7.28
N VAL A 236 -5.66 14.07 7.15
CA VAL A 236 -6.47 12.84 7.18
C VAL A 236 -7.43 12.81 5.98
N GLY A 237 -8.22 11.77 5.87
CA GLY A 237 -9.30 11.65 4.90
C GLY A 237 -9.26 10.36 4.09
N SER A 238 -10.45 9.94 3.70
CA SER A 238 -10.67 8.74 2.89
C SER A 238 -11.93 8.87 2.04
N PRO A 239 -12.06 8.08 0.95
CA PRO A 239 -13.27 8.06 0.12
C PRO A 239 -14.54 7.68 0.90
N SER A 240 -14.40 6.82 1.91
CA SER A 240 -15.51 6.36 2.75
C SER A 240 -15.94 7.37 3.82
N GLY A 241 -15.20 8.48 3.99
CA GLY A 241 -15.39 9.40 5.10
C GLY A 241 -15.04 8.81 6.47
N MET A 242 -14.60 7.56 6.53
CA MET A 242 -14.13 6.94 7.76
C MET A 242 -12.72 7.43 8.06
N ASN A 243 -12.58 8.22 9.11
CA ASN A 243 -11.29 8.63 9.60
C ASN A 243 -10.76 7.53 10.53
N ASN A 244 -9.99 6.60 9.97
CA ASN A 244 -9.35 5.51 10.72
C ASN A 244 -7.94 5.92 11.20
N GLU A 245 -7.57 7.19 11.08
CA GLU A 245 -6.21 7.65 11.37
C GLU A 245 -6.10 8.10 12.82
N GLU A 246 -5.68 7.22 13.66
CA GLU A 246 -4.99 7.41 14.95
C GLU A 246 -5.55 8.58 15.80
N PRO A 247 -6.81 8.56 16.21
CA PRO A 247 -7.39 9.65 17.00
C PRO A 247 -6.60 9.94 18.28
N ASP A 248 -6.01 8.90 18.90
CA ASP A 248 -5.17 9.03 20.08
C ASP A 248 -3.87 9.83 19.83
N VAL A 249 -3.29 9.68 18.63
CA VAL A 249 -2.09 10.43 18.23
C VAL A 249 -2.44 11.89 18.00
N ILE A 250 -3.53 12.15 17.29
CA ILE A 250 -4.03 13.51 17.05
C ILE A 250 -4.32 14.22 18.37
N GLU A 251 -5.04 13.56 19.28
CA GLU A 251 -5.36 14.10 20.59
C GLU A 251 -4.08 14.37 21.40
N SER A 252 -3.13 13.46 21.35
CA SER A 252 -1.85 13.63 22.04
C SER A 252 -1.02 14.79 21.48
N LEU A 253 -0.99 14.96 20.14
CA LEU A 253 -0.31 16.09 19.52
C LEU A 253 -0.97 17.43 19.84
N LYS A 254 -2.32 17.49 19.85
CA LYS A 254 -3.07 18.71 20.19
C LYS A 254 -2.79 19.22 21.60
N LYS A 255 -2.42 18.36 22.55
CA LYS A 255 -2.00 18.80 23.90
C LYS A 255 -0.77 19.69 23.88
N PHE A 256 0.16 19.46 22.92
CA PHE A 256 1.41 20.21 22.79
C PHE A 256 1.38 21.23 21.64
N MET A 257 0.47 21.06 20.70
CA MET A 257 0.25 21.92 19.54
C MET A 257 -1.25 22.29 19.47
N PRO A 258 -1.77 23.16 20.35
CA PRO A 258 -3.21 23.45 20.42
C PRO A 258 -3.77 24.06 19.12
N GLU A 259 -2.95 24.74 18.34
CA GLU A 259 -3.32 25.32 17.04
C GLU A 259 -3.22 24.32 15.86
N LEU A 260 -2.97 23.03 16.13
CA LEU A 260 -2.90 22.00 15.10
C LEU A 260 -4.24 21.90 14.34
N ILE A 261 -4.21 22.20 13.06
CA ILE A 261 -5.35 22.10 12.15
C ILE A 261 -5.49 20.65 11.72
N ILE A 262 -6.67 20.06 11.89
CA ILE A 262 -6.99 18.76 11.32
C ILE A 262 -7.66 18.99 9.97
N HIS A 263 -6.96 18.63 8.90
CA HIS A 263 -7.45 18.74 7.53
C HIS A 263 -7.97 17.39 7.04
N ASP A 264 -9.28 17.26 6.96
CA ASP A 264 -9.97 16.08 6.45
C ASP A 264 -10.24 16.27 4.94
N ALA A 265 -9.30 15.84 4.10
CA ALA A 265 -9.38 15.97 2.66
C ALA A 265 -10.62 15.24 2.10
N LYS A 266 -11.40 15.94 1.29
CA LYS A 266 -12.66 15.44 0.71
C LYS A 266 -12.49 14.83 -0.68
N SER A 267 -11.33 15.02 -1.29
CA SER A 267 -10.98 14.43 -2.59
C SER A 267 -9.51 14.03 -2.65
N PHE A 268 -9.19 13.18 -3.61
CA PHE A 268 -7.81 12.77 -3.86
C PHE A 268 -6.91 13.96 -4.28
N THR A 269 -7.43 14.85 -5.12
CA THR A 269 -6.68 16.03 -5.56
C THR A 269 -6.49 17.05 -4.44
N GLU A 270 -7.44 17.19 -3.53
CA GLU A 270 -7.30 18.00 -2.31
C GLU A 270 -6.21 17.41 -1.38
N TRP A 271 -6.23 16.09 -1.17
CA TRP A 271 -5.20 15.39 -0.41
C TRP A 271 -3.80 15.60 -1.01
N LEU A 272 -3.68 15.50 -2.34
CA LEU A 272 -2.42 15.79 -3.05
C LEU A 272 -2.01 17.24 -2.90
N SER A 273 -2.95 18.20 -2.98
CA SER A 273 -2.66 19.64 -2.84
C SER A 273 -2.05 19.95 -1.47
N VAL A 274 -2.60 19.38 -0.39
CA VAL A 274 -2.06 19.60 0.96
C VAL A 274 -0.64 19.03 1.11
N ILE A 275 -0.32 17.92 0.48
CA ILE A 275 1.04 17.37 0.49
C ILE A 275 1.98 18.23 -0.37
N LYS A 276 1.59 18.50 -1.61
CA LYS A 276 2.39 19.21 -2.62
C LYS A 276 2.85 20.58 -2.14
N ASN A 277 1.95 21.33 -1.49
CA ASN A 277 2.18 22.72 -1.11
C ASN A 277 2.72 22.91 0.32
N SER A 278 2.98 21.81 1.05
CA SER A 278 3.61 21.89 2.37
C SER A 278 5.12 22.18 2.25
N VAL A 279 5.68 22.88 3.25
CA VAL A 279 7.14 23.09 3.32
C VAL A 279 7.89 21.82 3.66
N VAL A 280 7.23 20.91 4.36
CA VAL A 280 7.72 19.57 4.71
C VAL A 280 6.55 18.67 5.05
N LEU A 281 6.65 17.40 4.65
CA LEU A 281 5.81 16.32 5.15
C LEU A 281 6.54 15.54 6.24
N ILE A 282 5.91 15.37 7.40
CA ILE A 282 6.41 14.52 8.50
C ILE A 282 5.43 13.35 8.64
N SER A 283 5.84 12.15 8.23
CA SER A 283 4.91 11.02 8.04
C SER A 283 5.61 9.66 8.18
N GLY A 284 4.88 8.65 8.67
CA GLY A 284 5.24 7.23 8.55
C GLY A 284 4.29 6.46 7.62
N ARG A 285 3.43 7.17 6.88
CA ARG A 285 2.48 6.58 5.93
C ARG A 285 3.10 6.43 4.55
N TYR A 286 3.10 5.19 4.04
CA TYR A 286 3.75 4.82 2.79
C TYR A 286 3.30 5.66 1.58
N HIS A 287 2.00 5.75 1.35
CA HIS A 287 1.47 6.49 0.20
C HIS A 287 1.58 8.02 0.32
N TYR A 288 1.56 8.57 1.55
CA TYR A 288 1.82 9.98 1.78
C TYR A 288 3.26 10.35 1.39
N SER A 289 4.22 9.50 1.77
CA SER A 289 5.62 9.70 1.39
C SER A 289 5.82 9.59 -0.12
N ILE A 290 5.18 8.62 -0.80
CA ILE A 290 5.23 8.52 -2.26
C ILE A 290 4.65 9.78 -2.92
N ALA A 291 3.49 10.26 -2.44
CA ALA A 291 2.89 11.49 -2.99
C ALA A 291 3.82 12.69 -2.82
N ALA A 292 4.45 12.86 -1.66
CA ALA A 292 5.45 13.90 -1.42
C ALA A 292 6.65 13.78 -2.37
N MET A 293 7.18 12.58 -2.55
CA MET A 293 8.27 12.30 -3.48
C MET A 293 7.90 12.63 -4.94
N CYS A 294 6.65 12.38 -5.35
CA CYS A 294 6.18 12.75 -6.69
C CYS A 294 6.35 14.26 -6.96
N PHE A 295 6.15 15.09 -5.95
CA PHE A 295 6.22 16.54 -6.08
C PHE A 295 7.58 17.15 -5.67
N GLY A 296 8.50 16.35 -5.15
CA GLY A 296 9.72 16.88 -4.55
C GLY A 296 9.48 17.62 -3.23
N THR A 297 8.38 17.33 -2.53
CA THR A 297 8.10 17.88 -1.21
C THR A 297 9.09 17.31 -0.19
N PRO A 298 9.83 18.12 0.57
CA PRO A 298 10.71 17.68 1.61
C PRO A 298 9.99 16.73 2.59
N THR A 299 10.62 15.61 2.97
CA THR A 299 9.91 14.59 3.76
C THR A 299 10.80 14.02 4.86
N VAL A 300 10.31 14.03 6.11
CA VAL A 300 10.85 13.25 7.21
C VAL A 300 9.99 12.01 7.41
N CYS A 301 10.56 10.84 7.09
CA CYS A 301 9.86 9.57 7.18
C CYS A 301 10.08 8.90 8.54
N PHE A 302 9.01 8.57 9.27
CA PHE A 302 9.11 7.62 10.38
C PHE A 302 9.20 6.18 9.86
N SER A 303 9.94 5.34 10.59
CA SER A 303 10.00 3.91 10.27
C SER A 303 8.62 3.24 10.39
N SER A 304 8.42 2.18 9.62
CA SER A 304 7.20 1.36 9.63
C SER A 304 7.48 -0.04 10.22
N ASN A 305 6.43 -0.84 10.41
CA ASN A 305 6.52 -2.25 10.81
C ASN A 305 7.19 -3.16 9.76
N THR A 306 7.38 -2.66 8.55
CA THR A 306 8.13 -3.31 7.46
C THR A 306 9.10 -2.30 6.87
N PRO A 307 10.23 -2.74 6.28
CA PRO A 307 11.25 -1.82 5.76
C PRO A 307 10.85 -1.11 4.45
N LYS A 308 9.60 -1.17 4.01
CA LYS A 308 9.15 -0.65 2.71
C LYS A 308 9.46 0.83 2.48
N LEU A 309 9.35 1.70 3.52
CA LEU A 309 9.71 3.11 3.42
C LEU A 309 11.22 3.31 3.30
N ASP A 310 12.01 2.56 4.09
CA ASP A 310 13.47 2.60 3.97
C ASP A 310 13.93 2.14 2.58
N GLU A 311 13.27 1.12 2.02
CA GLU A 311 13.63 0.60 0.71
C GLU A 311 13.32 1.58 -0.42
N ILE A 312 12.18 2.28 -0.39
CA ILE A 312 11.90 3.31 -1.42
C ILE A 312 12.83 4.51 -1.25
N ASN A 313 13.13 4.94 -0.03
CA ASN A 313 14.09 6.01 0.21
C ASN A 313 15.47 5.65 -0.38
N LYS A 314 15.93 4.42 -0.18
CA LYS A 314 17.18 3.93 -0.79
C LYS A 314 17.12 3.88 -2.33
N MET A 315 15.99 3.47 -2.90
CA MET A 315 15.83 3.39 -4.37
C MET A 315 16.03 4.75 -5.04
N PHE A 316 15.68 5.83 -4.36
CA PHE A 316 15.76 7.20 -4.89
C PHE A 316 16.81 8.07 -4.19
N ASN A 317 17.75 7.47 -3.46
CA ASN A 317 18.81 8.17 -2.74
C ASN A 317 18.31 9.26 -1.78
N LEU A 318 17.15 9.03 -1.14
CA LEU A 318 16.55 9.91 -0.15
C LEU A 318 17.01 9.55 1.28
N PRO A 319 16.87 10.47 2.26
CA PRO A 319 17.20 10.19 3.66
C PRO A 319 16.45 8.98 4.20
N GLY A 320 17.14 8.18 5.03
CA GLY A 320 16.54 7.03 5.71
C GLY A 320 15.43 7.41 6.69
N CYS A 321 14.62 6.43 7.05
CA CYS A 321 13.57 6.63 8.05
C CYS A 321 14.14 6.85 9.45
N VAL A 322 13.53 7.75 10.21
CA VAL A 322 13.88 8.04 11.60
C VAL A 322 13.26 7.04 12.57
N ARG A 323 14.01 6.65 13.59
CA ARG A 323 13.63 5.66 14.62
C ARG A 323 13.82 6.17 16.04
N THR A 324 14.73 7.15 16.22
CA THR A 324 15.10 7.71 17.50
C THR A 324 14.85 9.22 17.53
N HIS A 325 14.83 9.81 18.72
CA HIS A 325 14.72 11.26 18.90
C HIS A 325 15.89 12.01 18.22
N ASP A 326 17.11 11.50 18.40
CA ASP A 326 18.30 12.13 17.81
C ASP A 326 18.26 12.11 16.28
N GLU A 327 17.83 10.97 15.67
CA GLU A 327 17.62 10.87 14.23
C GLU A 327 16.55 11.85 13.75
N PHE A 328 15.46 12.04 14.50
CA PHE A 328 14.41 12.99 14.15
C PHE A 328 14.91 14.44 14.18
N THR A 329 15.59 14.83 15.27
CA THR A 329 16.20 16.17 15.42
C THR A 329 17.20 16.43 14.29
N LYS A 330 18.06 15.45 14.01
CA LYS A 330 19.03 15.52 12.90
C LYS A 330 18.33 15.70 11.56
N ALA A 331 17.35 14.85 11.24
CA ALA A 331 16.60 14.93 9.98
C ALA A 331 15.94 16.29 9.80
N LEU A 332 15.31 16.84 10.84
CA LEU A 332 14.73 18.17 10.80
C LEU A 332 15.79 19.26 10.52
N ASN A 333 16.97 19.18 11.14
CA ASN A 333 18.02 20.19 10.96
C ASN A 333 18.66 20.15 9.57
N GLU A 334 18.76 18.97 8.97
CA GLU A 334 19.41 18.74 7.68
C GLU A 334 18.48 18.91 6.46
N ILE A 335 17.16 18.87 6.64
CA ILE A 335 16.18 18.79 5.55
C ILE A 335 16.27 19.95 4.55
N ASP A 336 16.60 21.15 5.04
CA ASP A 336 16.73 22.36 4.20
C ASP A 336 18.02 22.38 3.38
N ASN A 337 18.99 21.53 3.73
CA ASN A 337 20.27 21.40 3.03
C ASN A 337 20.22 20.36 1.90
N LEU A 338 19.11 19.65 1.78
CA LEU A 338 18.91 18.61 0.77
C LEU A 338 18.21 19.18 -0.46
N THR A 339 18.55 18.63 -1.61
CA THR A 339 17.85 18.94 -2.86
C THR A 339 16.70 17.96 -3.05
N TRP A 340 15.49 18.50 -3.12
CA TRP A 340 14.28 17.74 -3.32
C TRP A 340 13.76 17.95 -4.73
N GLN A 341 13.89 16.94 -5.58
CA GLN A 341 13.42 16.97 -6.96
C GLN A 341 12.15 16.13 -7.10
N PRO A 342 11.20 16.55 -7.95
CA PRO A 342 10.04 15.71 -8.29
C PRO A 342 10.47 14.38 -8.92
N LEU A 343 10.02 13.26 -8.35
CA LEU A 343 10.34 11.91 -8.80
C LEU A 343 9.16 11.24 -9.53
N SER A 344 8.09 11.99 -9.83
CA SER A 344 6.86 11.46 -10.44
C SER A 344 7.14 10.69 -11.72
N LYS A 345 8.04 11.17 -12.59
CA LYS A 345 8.39 10.51 -13.85
C LYS A 345 9.09 9.17 -13.59
N GLU A 346 10.16 9.16 -12.80
CA GLU A 346 10.95 7.95 -12.52
C GLU A 346 10.12 6.88 -11.83
N MET A 347 9.30 7.28 -10.86
CA MET A 347 8.39 6.37 -10.14
C MET A 347 7.30 5.82 -11.07
N SER A 348 6.74 6.65 -11.96
CA SER A 348 5.74 6.21 -12.93
C SER A 348 6.34 5.22 -13.93
N ASP A 349 7.54 5.49 -14.45
CA ASP A 349 8.23 4.62 -15.39
C ASP A 349 8.48 3.22 -14.76
N LEU A 350 8.85 3.17 -13.48
CA LEU A 350 8.98 1.91 -12.76
C LEU A 350 7.61 1.25 -12.48
N ALA A 351 6.58 2.02 -12.18
CA ALA A 351 5.24 1.49 -11.92
C ALA A 351 4.61 0.84 -13.15
N GLU A 352 4.99 1.26 -14.38
CA GLU A 352 4.56 0.65 -15.64
C GLU A 352 4.93 -0.85 -15.71
N TYR A 353 6.02 -1.26 -15.08
CA TYR A 353 6.41 -2.67 -15.04
C TYR A 353 5.41 -3.58 -14.32
N ASN A 354 4.47 -3.04 -13.54
CA ASN A 354 3.35 -3.84 -13.00
C ASN A 354 2.51 -4.49 -14.11
N TYR A 355 2.55 -3.97 -15.33
CA TYR A 355 1.65 -4.33 -16.43
C TYR A 355 2.33 -5.05 -17.59
N ASN A 356 3.58 -5.47 -17.45
CA ASN A 356 4.34 -6.17 -18.51
C ASN A 356 3.78 -7.56 -18.88
N PHE A 357 2.72 -8.02 -18.24
CA PHE A 357 2.02 -9.25 -18.59
C PHE A 357 0.93 -9.04 -19.65
N LEU A 358 0.64 -7.81 -20.00
CA LEU A 358 -0.28 -7.37 -21.07
C LEU A 358 0.50 -7.12 -22.34
#